data_f6a34cc07bcf5215e678c0b891b0d309
#
_entry.id   f6a34cc07bcf5215e678c0b891b0d309
#
_cell.length_a   1.000
_cell.length_b   1.000
_cell.length_c   1.000
_cell.angle_alpha   90.00
_cell.angle_beta   90.00
_cell.angle_gamma   90.00
#
_symmetry.space_group_name_H-M   'P 1'
#
loop_
_entity.id
_entity.type
_entity.pdbx_description
1 polymer ?
#
loop_
_entity_poly.entity_id
_entity_poly.type
_entity_poly.pdbx_seq_one_letter_code
_entity_poly.pdbx_strand_id
1 'polypeptide(L)'
;TVSAHSGLFMCELCGQYVSLTDGAVQTRHFRHSAHEKSKNCPERILGAGYSISYGSQEHDLPIRITGVSSSSFRFEVGLIRAPISSLSKDFRIEIKPQGVSDTLYVFTKERLNYENITYLPIGERPFEKYTLNLKNGSDKLREFWPTEINGIDPEGTLFEKASGKKLTYDADVEIEKEYYLLKRGYFYRKSYKSIRIREIAQKQFGWDTWTLYVVSASAFSEEAARFFLDLHCRLTDHPVSLQPVWPLFLEGDYIVKHSQD
;
A
#
# COMPACT_ATOMS: atom_id res chain seq x y z
N THR A 1 -0.61 -29.95 6.26
CA THR A 1 -1.40 -28.99 5.45
C THR A 1 -1.77 -27.83 6.37
N VAL A 2 -1.20 -26.66 6.15
CA VAL A 2 -1.61 -25.47 6.89
C VAL A 2 -3.04 -25.17 6.50
N SER A 3 -3.93 -25.09 7.48
CA SER A 3 -5.33 -24.77 7.24
C SER A 3 -5.47 -23.47 6.45
N ALA A 4 -6.39 -23.44 5.49
CA ALA A 4 -6.70 -22.25 4.69
C ALA A 4 -7.09 -21.00 5.55
N HIS A 5 -7.34 -21.20 6.82
CA HIS A 5 -7.78 -20.18 7.78
C HIS A 5 -6.72 -19.89 8.86
N SER A 6 -5.45 -20.20 8.61
CA SER A 6 -4.42 -20.01 9.62
C SER A 6 -4.20 -18.53 10.03
N GLY A 7 -4.66 -17.58 9.21
CA GLY A 7 -4.46 -16.15 9.50
C GLY A 7 -2.99 -15.72 9.64
N LEU A 8 -2.05 -16.58 9.22
CA LEU A 8 -0.62 -16.36 9.42
C LEU A 8 0.02 -15.43 8.41
N PHE A 9 -0.62 -15.27 7.26
CA PHE A 9 -0.05 -14.47 6.16
C PHE A 9 -1.07 -13.47 5.65
N MET A 10 -0.59 -12.28 5.34
CA MET A 10 -1.39 -11.22 4.72
C MET A 10 -0.81 -10.84 3.38
N CYS A 11 -1.68 -10.55 2.41
CA CYS A 11 -1.27 -9.98 1.14
C CYS A 11 -0.83 -8.53 1.34
N GLU A 12 0.35 -8.19 0.87
CA GLU A 12 0.86 -6.82 0.95
C GLU A 12 0.04 -5.79 0.18
N LEU A 13 -0.68 -6.23 -0.86
CA LEU A 13 -1.43 -5.33 -1.73
C LEU A 13 -2.83 -5.02 -1.21
N CYS A 14 -3.55 -6.02 -0.71
CA CYS A 14 -4.92 -5.83 -0.28
C CYS A 14 -5.14 -5.96 1.23
N GLY A 15 -4.10 -6.27 2.01
CA GLY A 15 -4.18 -6.44 3.46
C GLY A 15 -5.07 -7.61 3.92
N GLN A 16 -5.46 -8.50 3.00
CA GLN A 16 -6.30 -9.64 3.34
C GLN A 16 -5.45 -10.89 3.61
N TYR A 17 -5.98 -11.78 4.43
CA TYR A 17 -5.33 -13.03 4.73
C TYR A 17 -5.21 -13.92 3.50
N VAL A 18 -4.05 -14.53 3.38
CA VAL A 18 -3.75 -15.52 2.36
C VAL A 18 -3.38 -16.84 3.04
N SER A 19 -3.69 -17.95 2.37
CA SER A 19 -3.32 -19.28 2.82
C SER A 19 -2.20 -19.84 1.96
N LEU A 20 -1.25 -20.52 2.58
CA LEU A 20 -0.24 -21.27 1.85
C LEU A 20 -0.89 -22.58 1.34
N THR A 21 -0.85 -22.77 0.04
CA THR A 21 -1.29 -24.00 -0.60
C THR A 21 -0.06 -24.84 -0.94
N ASP A 22 -0.04 -26.07 -0.42
CA ASP A 22 1.02 -27.05 -0.66
C ASP A 22 0.35 -28.33 -1.12
N GLY A 23 0.46 -28.65 -2.38
CA GLY A 23 -0.15 -29.84 -2.98
C GLY A 23 0.88 -30.67 -3.75
N ALA A 24 0.65 -31.98 -3.85
CA ALA A 24 1.55 -32.88 -4.57
C ALA A 24 1.70 -32.59 -6.06
N VAL A 25 0.79 -31.79 -6.64
CA VAL A 25 0.73 -31.50 -8.08
C VAL A 25 1.03 -30.01 -8.40
N GLN A 26 0.94 -29.13 -7.43
CA GLN A 26 1.16 -27.68 -7.62
C GLN A 26 2.31 -27.20 -6.76
N THR A 27 3.12 -26.31 -7.34
CA THR A 27 4.15 -25.59 -6.59
C THR A 27 3.51 -24.83 -5.43
N ARG A 28 4.19 -24.77 -4.30
CA ARG A 28 3.77 -23.97 -3.14
C ARG A 28 3.48 -22.52 -3.55
N HIS A 29 2.30 -22.05 -3.22
CA HIS A 29 1.89 -20.68 -3.50
C HIS A 29 0.90 -20.16 -2.46
N PHE A 30 0.81 -18.85 -2.35
CA PHE A 30 -0.19 -18.21 -1.52
C PHE A 30 -1.48 -18.02 -2.29
N ARG A 31 -2.60 -18.31 -1.63
CA ARG A 31 -3.94 -18.16 -2.17
C ARG A 31 -4.76 -17.21 -1.32
N HIS A 32 -5.39 -16.23 -1.95
CA HIS A 32 -6.38 -15.39 -1.29
C HIS A 32 -7.62 -16.17 -0.91
N SER A 33 -8.16 -15.89 0.27
CA SER A 33 -9.49 -16.36 0.64
C SER A 33 -10.55 -15.66 -0.22
N ALA A 34 -11.72 -16.28 -0.32
CA ALA A 34 -12.86 -15.72 -1.06
C ALA A 34 -13.54 -14.60 -0.26
N HIS A 35 -12.83 -13.48 -0.06
CA HIS A 35 -13.35 -12.32 0.64
C HIS A 35 -13.59 -11.16 -0.34
N GLU A 36 -14.62 -10.33 -0.08
CA GLU A 36 -14.95 -9.19 -0.93
C GLU A 36 -13.75 -8.26 -1.17
N LYS A 37 -13.04 -7.89 -0.11
CA LYS A 37 -11.87 -7.00 -0.18
C LYS A 37 -10.71 -7.57 -1.00
N SER A 38 -10.63 -8.90 -1.17
CA SER A 38 -9.59 -9.54 -1.98
C SER A 38 -10.00 -9.80 -3.42
N LYS A 39 -11.27 -9.56 -3.79
CA LYS A 39 -11.76 -9.84 -5.16
C LYS A 39 -10.96 -9.13 -6.23
N ASN A 40 -10.58 -7.90 -5.96
CA ASN A 40 -9.88 -7.03 -6.91
C ASN A 40 -8.36 -7.00 -6.67
N CYS A 41 -7.83 -7.87 -5.82
CA CYS A 41 -6.41 -7.92 -5.58
C CYS A 41 -5.68 -8.55 -6.78
N PRO A 42 -4.67 -7.86 -7.35
CA PRO A 42 -3.92 -8.37 -8.50
C PRO A 42 -3.15 -9.67 -8.22
N GLU A 43 -2.80 -9.91 -6.97
CA GLU A 43 -2.14 -11.15 -6.53
C GLU A 43 -3.12 -12.32 -6.33
N ARG A 44 -4.42 -12.10 -6.53
CA ARG A 44 -5.41 -13.15 -6.40
C ARG A 44 -5.43 -14.05 -7.62
N ILE A 45 -4.91 -15.24 -7.51
CA ILE A 45 -5.05 -16.30 -8.52
C ILE A 45 -6.40 -16.96 -8.33
N LEU A 46 -7.31 -16.76 -9.25
CA LEU A 46 -8.53 -17.52 -9.38
C LEU A 46 -8.19 -18.86 -10.05
N GLY A 47 -8.71 -19.97 -9.54
CA GLY A 47 -8.36 -21.32 -10.00
C GLY A 47 -8.53 -21.53 -11.52
N ALA A 48 -7.98 -22.61 -12.04
CA ALA A 48 -7.95 -22.92 -13.46
C ALA A 48 -9.33 -22.77 -14.14
N GLY A 49 -9.40 -21.90 -15.14
CA GLY A 49 -10.65 -21.60 -15.89
C GLY A 49 -11.18 -20.19 -15.70
N TYR A 50 -10.67 -19.44 -14.77
CA TYR A 50 -10.99 -18.02 -14.66
C TYR A 50 -9.86 -17.21 -15.29
N SER A 51 -10.12 -16.60 -16.42
CA SER A 51 -9.32 -15.45 -16.85
C SER A 51 -9.54 -14.36 -15.80
N ILE A 52 -8.50 -14.02 -15.08
CA ILE A 52 -8.53 -12.86 -14.22
C ILE A 52 -8.61 -11.67 -15.16
N SER A 53 -9.81 -11.22 -15.40
CA SER A 53 -10.02 -9.88 -15.86
C SER A 53 -9.71 -8.98 -14.67
N TYR A 54 -8.50 -8.48 -14.58
CA TYR A 54 -8.19 -7.30 -13.76
C TYR A 54 -8.86 -6.07 -14.39
N GLY A 55 -9.91 -6.34 -15.18
CA GLY A 55 -10.64 -5.37 -15.95
C GLY A 55 -11.00 -4.18 -15.10
N SER A 56 -10.46 -3.04 -15.48
CA SER A 56 -10.88 -1.68 -15.10
C SER A 56 -11.19 -1.42 -13.62
N GLN A 57 -10.93 -2.33 -12.74
CA GLN A 57 -11.37 -2.27 -11.37
C GLN A 57 -10.22 -1.85 -10.46
N GLU A 58 -10.26 -0.61 -10.11
CA GLU A 58 -10.16 -0.06 -8.77
C GLU A 58 -9.08 -0.62 -7.81
N HIS A 59 -8.10 -1.40 -8.28
CA HIS A 59 -6.92 -1.61 -7.47
C HIS A 59 -5.97 -0.43 -7.72
N ASP A 60 -5.73 0.30 -6.68
CA ASP A 60 -4.77 1.38 -6.69
C ASP A 60 -3.35 0.81 -6.63
N LEU A 61 -2.42 1.42 -7.36
CA LEU A 61 -1.01 1.07 -7.23
C LEU A 61 -0.46 1.63 -5.92
N PRO A 62 0.34 0.84 -5.18
CA PRO A 62 0.85 1.30 -3.90
C PRO A 62 1.80 2.49 -4.06
N ILE A 63 1.59 3.49 -3.24
CA ILE A 63 2.54 4.61 -3.09
C ILE A 63 3.28 4.44 -1.77
N ARG A 64 4.54 4.82 -1.75
CA ARG A 64 5.30 4.91 -0.51
C ARG A 64 6.07 6.23 -0.39
N ILE A 65 6.26 6.65 0.85
CA ILE A 65 7.13 7.75 1.21
C ILE A 65 8.51 7.21 1.56
N THR A 66 9.56 7.83 1.06
CA THR A 66 10.96 7.42 1.29
C THR A 66 11.83 8.63 1.56
N GLY A 67 13.08 8.39 2.01
CA GLY A 67 14.05 9.46 2.22
C GLY A 67 13.59 10.52 3.22
N VAL A 68 12.82 10.10 4.23
CA VAL A 68 12.29 11.00 5.26
C VAL A 68 13.41 11.50 6.14
N SER A 69 13.56 12.82 6.21
CA SER A 69 14.47 13.56 7.08
C SER A 69 13.79 14.84 7.60
N SER A 70 14.47 15.64 8.38
CA SER A 70 13.93 16.91 8.88
C SER A 70 13.62 17.94 7.80
N SER A 71 14.14 17.77 6.58
CA SER A 71 13.95 18.70 5.47
C SER A 71 13.54 18.04 4.16
N SER A 72 13.39 16.74 4.13
CA SER A 72 13.18 16.00 2.89
C SER A 72 12.25 14.79 3.06
N PHE A 73 11.48 14.54 2.02
CA PHE A 73 10.76 13.30 1.78
C PHE A 73 10.55 13.14 0.27
N ARG A 74 10.38 11.91 -0.19
CA ARG A 74 10.19 11.56 -1.60
C ARG A 74 9.09 10.53 -1.71
N PHE A 75 8.54 10.39 -2.90
CA PHE A 75 7.51 9.39 -3.20
C PHE A 75 7.96 8.43 -4.27
N GLU A 76 7.47 7.22 -4.17
CA GLU A 76 7.61 6.19 -5.18
C GLU A 76 6.25 5.54 -5.41
N VAL A 77 5.98 5.18 -6.64
CA VAL A 77 4.82 4.36 -7.01
C VAL A 77 5.28 2.93 -7.25
N GLY A 78 4.57 1.98 -6.70
CA GLY A 78 4.85 0.56 -6.87
C GLY A 78 4.09 0.00 -8.06
N LEU A 79 4.80 -0.52 -9.05
CA LEU A 79 4.22 -1.33 -10.11
C LEU A 79 4.24 -2.79 -9.68
N ILE A 80 3.07 -3.40 -9.61
CA ILE A 80 2.96 -4.83 -9.34
C ILE A 80 3.58 -5.63 -10.47
N ARG A 81 4.05 -6.83 -10.15
CA ARG A 81 4.69 -7.71 -11.12
C ARG A 81 3.76 -8.00 -12.29
N ALA A 82 4.26 -7.78 -13.49
CA ALA A 82 3.57 -8.10 -14.74
C ALA A 82 4.51 -8.91 -15.65
N PRO A 83 4.00 -9.58 -16.71
CA PRO A 83 4.82 -10.33 -17.67
C PRO A 83 5.73 -9.40 -18.49
N ILE A 84 6.91 -9.10 -17.99
CA ILE A 84 7.87 -8.17 -18.62
C ILE A 84 8.72 -8.79 -19.72
N SER A 85 8.74 -10.12 -19.83
CA SER A 85 9.52 -10.84 -20.85
C SER A 85 9.10 -10.53 -22.29
N SER A 86 7.84 -10.15 -22.48
CA SER A 86 7.27 -9.81 -23.79
C SER A 86 7.38 -8.32 -24.15
N LEU A 87 7.98 -7.50 -23.29
CA LEU A 87 8.07 -6.06 -23.54
C LEU A 87 9.12 -5.73 -24.60
N SER A 88 8.79 -4.84 -25.53
CA SER A 88 9.68 -4.36 -26.56
C SER A 88 10.87 -3.58 -25.95
N LYS A 89 11.94 -3.40 -26.75
CA LYS A 89 13.08 -2.55 -26.34
C LYS A 89 12.68 -1.09 -26.14
N ASP A 90 11.69 -0.65 -26.90
CA ASP A 90 11.21 0.74 -26.90
C ASP A 90 10.05 0.97 -25.92
N PHE A 91 9.76 -0.02 -25.06
CA PHE A 91 8.73 0.11 -24.05
C PHE A 91 9.08 1.24 -23.06
N ARG A 92 8.09 2.08 -22.76
CA ARG A 92 8.22 3.19 -21.80
C ARG A 92 7.00 3.24 -20.90
N ILE A 93 7.27 3.57 -19.65
CA ILE A 93 6.27 3.89 -18.63
C ILE A 93 6.36 5.38 -18.40
N GLU A 94 5.26 6.07 -18.61
CA GLU A 94 5.14 7.50 -18.38
C GLU A 94 4.15 7.74 -17.23
N ILE A 95 4.62 8.36 -16.16
CA ILE A 95 3.79 8.74 -15.01
C ILE A 95 3.72 10.26 -14.98
N LYS A 96 2.52 10.80 -15.13
CA LYS A 96 2.28 12.24 -15.17
C LYS A 96 1.34 12.64 -14.03
N PRO A 97 1.73 13.60 -13.18
CA PRO A 97 0.80 14.18 -12.21
C PRO A 97 -0.36 14.87 -12.93
N GLN A 98 -1.57 14.73 -12.41
CA GLN A 98 -2.71 15.47 -12.95
C GLN A 98 -2.67 16.95 -12.52
N GLY A 99 -3.14 17.83 -13.39
CA GLY A 99 -3.16 19.28 -13.14
C GLY A 99 -1.83 20.00 -13.33
N VAL A 100 -0.78 19.30 -13.78
CA VAL A 100 0.54 19.90 -14.06
C VAL A 100 1.01 19.51 -15.45
N SER A 101 1.40 20.51 -16.26
CA SER A 101 1.82 20.28 -17.65
C SER A 101 3.27 19.80 -17.78
N ASP A 102 4.15 20.27 -16.90
CA ASP A 102 5.60 20.24 -17.12
C ASP A 102 6.34 19.12 -16.40
N THR A 103 5.62 18.30 -15.64
CA THR A 103 6.21 17.19 -14.90
C THR A 103 5.83 15.86 -15.56
N LEU A 104 6.85 15.10 -15.95
CA LEU A 104 6.69 13.77 -16.53
C LEU A 104 7.82 12.87 -16.04
N TYR A 105 7.47 11.74 -15.44
CA TYR A 105 8.42 10.70 -15.05
C TYR A 105 8.42 9.60 -16.09
N VAL A 106 9.56 9.32 -16.69
CA VAL A 106 9.70 8.33 -17.77
C VAL A 106 10.65 7.23 -17.33
N PHE A 107 10.20 6.00 -17.47
CA PHE A 107 10.99 4.81 -17.12
C PHE A 107 11.01 3.83 -18.28
N THR A 108 12.11 3.13 -18.41
CA THR A 108 12.30 2.06 -19.39
C THR A 108 12.09 0.70 -18.71
N LYS A 109 12.00 -0.36 -19.50
CA LYS A 109 11.79 -1.72 -18.99
C LYS A 109 12.93 -2.19 -18.06
N GLU A 110 14.13 -1.64 -18.19
CA GLU A 110 15.29 -1.98 -17.36
C GLU A 110 15.11 -1.56 -15.89
N ARG A 111 14.14 -0.68 -15.63
CA ARG A 111 13.76 -0.31 -14.26
C ARG A 111 12.83 -1.32 -13.62
N LEU A 112 12.17 -2.16 -14.41
CA LEU A 112 11.33 -3.23 -13.90
C LEU A 112 12.21 -4.40 -13.45
N ASN A 113 11.93 -4.92 -12.28
CA ASN A 113 12.58 -6.08 -11.73
C ASN A 113 11.60 -7.27 -11.64
N TYR A 114 12.06 -8.41 -11.17
CA TYR A 114 11.23 -9.61 -10.98
C TYR A 114 10.64 -9.72 -9.57
N GLU A 115 10.75 -8.67 -8.76
CA GLU A 115 10.12 -8.58 -7.47
C GLU A 115 8.60 -8.42 -7.62
N ASN A 116 7.87 -8.68 -6.56
CA ASN A 116 6.41 -8.55 -6.58
C ASN A 116 5.96 -7.13 -6.87
N ILE A 117 6.73 -6.14 -6.39
CA ILE A 117 6.48 -4.72 -6.63
C ILE A 117 7.79 -4.03 -7.00
N THR A 118 7.81 -3.39 -8.16
CA THR A 118 8.90 -2.49 -8.55
C THR A 118 8.55 -1.06 -8.19
N TYR A 119 9.32 -0.42 -7.33
CA TYR A 119 9.10 0.97 -6.95
C TYR A 119 9.82 1.94 -7.87
N LEU A 120 9.08 2.89 -8.41
CA LEU A 120 9.57 3.93 -9.32
C LEU A 120 9.48 5.31 -8.66
N PRO A 121 10.57 6.11 -8.64
CA PRO A 121 10.56 7.41 -7.99
C PRO A 121 9.71 8.42 -8.78
N ILE A 122 8.78 9.07 -8.09
CA ILE A 122 7.89 10.09 -8.65
C ILE A 122 8.12 11.48 -8.00
N GLY A 123 9.31 11.70 -7.49
CA GLY A 123 9.74 13.00 -6.97
C GLY A 123 9.34 13.27 -5.52
N GLU A 124 9.36 14.54 -5.18
CA GLU A 124 9.16 15.04 -3.80
C GLU A 124 7.82 15.75 -3.61
N ARG A 125 7.27 16.31 -4.71
CA ARG A 125 6.02 17.05 -4.65
C ARG A 125 4.84 16.09 -4.59
N PRO A 126 3.95 16.22 -3.59
CA PRO A 126 2.74 15.43 -3.51
C PRO A 126 1.73 15.87 -4.57
N PHE A 127 1.05 14.90 -5.17
CA PHE A 127 -0.06 15.14 -6.09
C PHE A 127 -1.21 14.20 -5.74
N GLU A 128 -2.43 14.67 -5.94
CA GLU A 128 -3.64 13.91 -5.61
C GLU A 128 -3.87 12.72 -6.55
N LYS A 129 -3.47 12.87 -7.81
CA LYS A 129 -3.62 11.82 -8.83
C LYS A 129 -2.48 11.85 -9.84
N TYR A 130 -2.22 10.68 -10.40
CA TYR A 130 -1.30 10.52 -11.52
C TYR A 130 -1.97 9.74 -12.65
N THR A 131 -1.54 10.01 -13.87
CA THR A 131 -1.89 9.24 -15.06
C THR A 131 -0.71 8.36 -15.44
N LEU A 132 -0.97 7.07 -15.64
CA LEU A 132 0.00 6.09 -16.08
C LEU A 132 -0.22 5.76 -17.56
N ASN A 133 0.74 6.10 -18.41
CA ASN A 133 0.75 5.78 -19.82
C ASN A 133 1.81 4.73 -20.12
N LEU A 134 1.45 3.76 -20.95
CA LEU A 134 2.33 2.71 -21.43
C LEU A 134 2.57 2.91 -22.93
N LYS A 135 3.79 3.24 -23.31
CA LYS A 135 4.19 3.38 -24.70
C LYS A 135 4.78 2.08 -25.21
N ASN A 136 4.35 1.65 -26.38
CA ASN A 136 4.81 0.40 -27.02
C ASN A 136 4.61 -0.85 -26.12
N GLY A 137 3.60 -0.82 -25.28
CA GLY A 137 3.18 -1.93 -24.43
C GLY A 137 1.95 -2.63 -25.00
N SER A 138 1.69 -3.84 -24.53
CA SER A 138 0.46 -4.58 -24.81
C SER A 138 -0.69 -4.07 -23.94
N ASP A 139 -1.91 -4.04 -24.47
CA ASP A 139 -3.12 -3.72 -23.72
C ASP A 139 -3.34 -4.64 -22.51
N LYS A 140 -2.82 -5.86 -22.58
CA LYS A 140 -2.82 -6.81 -21.46
C LYS A 140 -2.14 -6.29 -20.19
N LEU A 141 -1.20 -5.35 -20.31
CA LEU A 141 -0.56 -4.73 -19.16
C LEU A 141 -1.52 -3.87 -18.34
N ARG A 142 -2.61 -3.42 -18.96
CA ARG A 142 -3.68 -2.67 -18.26
C ARG A 142 -4.43 -3.51 -17.24
N GLU A 143 -4.34 -4.81 -17.35
CA GLU A 143 -4.87 -5.73 -16.34
C GLU A 143 -4.07 -5.63 -15.02
N PHE A 144 -2.81 -5.24 -15.09
CA PHE A 144 -1.89 -5.10 -13.95
C PHE A 144 -1.70 -3.65 -13.53
N TRP A 145 -1.65 -2.73 -14.48
CA TRP A 145 -1.30 -1.32 -14.27
C TRP A 145 -2.41 -0.42 -14.80
N PRO A 146 -3.23 0.14 -13.89
CA PRO A 146 -4.35 1.02 -14.28
C PRO A 146 -3.85 2.30 -14.95
N THR A 147 -4.75 3.02 -15.60
CA THR A 147 -4.43 4.31 -16.22
C THR A 147 -4.31 5.45 -15.21
N GLU A 148 -4.97 5.34 -14.08
CA GLU A 148 -4.95 6.33 -13.00
C GLU A 148 -4.40 5.72 -11.72
N ILE A 149 -3.69 6.54 -10.97
CA ILE A 149 -3.13 6.19 -9.66
C ILE A 149 -3.57 7.26 -8.68
N ASN A 150 -4.18 6.83 -7.58
CA ASN A 150 -4.54 7.73 -6.49
C ASN A 150 -3.30 8.09 -5.68
N GLY A 151 -2.98 9.37 -5.66
CA GLY A 151 -1.81 9.92 -5.02
C GLY A 151 -2.00 10.22 -3.54
N ILE A 152 -1.76 11.46 -3.18
CA ILE A 152 -1.70 11.96 -1.82
C ILE A 152 -2.90 12.87 -1.57
N ASP A 153 -3.74 12.50 -0.63
CA ASP A 153 -4.85 13.34 -0.20
C ASP A 153 -4.31 14.55 0.59
N PRO A 154 -4.62 15.79 0.15
CA PRO A 154 -4.16 17.00 0.81
C PRO A 154 -4.75 17.18 2.21
N GLU A 155 -5.90 16.60 2.51
CA GLU A 155 -6.51 16.68 3.84
C GLU A 155 -5.80 15.76 4.86
N GLY A 156 -5.06 14.77 4.38
CA GLY A 156 -4.20 13.92 5.19
C GLY A 156 -4.05 12.52 4.62
N THR A 157 -2.82 12.10 4.45
CA THR A 157 -2.49 10.74 4.01
C THR A 157 -1.59 10.08 5.03
N LEU A 158 -1.99 8.90 5.48
CA LEU A 158 -1.22 8.08 6.41
C LEU A 158 -0.30 7.10 5.66
N PHE A 159 0.89 6.92 6.23
CA PHE A 159 1.86 5.93 5.77
C PHE A 159 2.36 5.11 6.96
N GLU A 160 2.55 3.84 6.74
CA GLU A 160 3.23 3.00 7.73
C GLU A 160 4.69 3.47 7.86
N LYS A 161 5.12 3.79 9.09
CA LYS A 161 6.45 4.36 9.32
C LYS A 161 7.58 3.39 8.94
N ALA A 162 7.38 2.09 9.15
CA ALA A 162 8.40 1.08 8.91
C ALA A 162 8.68 0.85 7.42
N SER A 163 7.63 0.73 6.60
CA SER A 163 7.73 0.45 5.16
C SER A 163 7.62 1.68 4.28
N GLY A 164 7.10 2.78 4.82
CA GLY A 164 6.72 3.97 4.08
C GLY A 164 5.46 3.81 3.23
N LYS A 165 4.80 2.67 3.22
CA LYS A 165 3.61 2.41 2.39
C LYS A 165 2.43 3.29 2.82
N LYS A 166 1.77 3.89 1.84
CA LYS A 166 0.49 4.58 2.03
C LYS A 166 -0.55 3.58 2.54
N LEU A 167 -1.25 3.94 3.60
CA LEU A 167 -2.38 3.17 4.07
C LEU A 167 -3.56 3.31 3.09
N THR A 168 -4.24 2.22 2.83
CA THR A 168 -5.48 2.22 2.06
C THR A 168 -6.64 2.73 2.92
N TYR A 169 -7.72 3.14 2.29
CA TYR A 169 -8.95 3.43 3.00
C TYR A 169 -9.41 2.20 3.82
N ASP A 170 -9.95 2.46 4.99
CA ASP A 170 -10.36 1.44 5.98
C ASP A 170 -9.21 0.58 6.53
N ALA A 171 -7.96 1.00 6.35
CA ALA A 171 -6.84 0.32 6.98
C ALA A 171 -6.91 0.44 8.51
N ASP A 172 -6.47 -0.60 9.20
CA ASP A 172 -6.39 -0.59 10.64
C ASP A 172 -5.12 0.12 11.11
N VAL A 173 -5.28 1.02 12.06
CA VAL A 173 -4.22 1.76 12.76
C VAL A 173 -4.14 1.23 14.19
N GLU A 174 -2.96 0.81 14.60
CA GLU A 174 -2.70 0.21 15.89
C GLU A 174 -2.37 1.26 16.94
N ILE A 175 -2.83 1.05 18.18
CA ILE A 175 -2.46 1.87 19.33
C ILE A 175 -0.94 1.77 19.55
N GLU A 176 -0.35 2.87 19.98
CA GLU A 176 1.10 3.05 20.25
C GLU A 176 2.02 2.89 19.04
N LYS A 177 1.52 2.44 17.90
CA LYS A 177 2.29 2.39 16.66
C LYS A 177 2.39 3.78 16.03
N GLU A 178 3.57 4.12 15.56
CA GLU A 178 3.81 5.40 14.90
C GLU A 178 3.59 5.29 13.38
N TYR A 179 2.91 6.29 12.84
CA TYR A 179 2.65 6.46 11.42
C TYR A 179 3.15 7.81 10.94
N TYR A 180 3.52 7.90 9.68
CA TYR A 180 3.70 9.20 9.04
C TYR A 180 2.33 9.72 8.59
N LEU A 181 2.07 11.00 8.84
CA LEU A 181 0.94 11.74 8.33
C LEU A 181 1.44 12.90 7.51
N LEU A 182 1.14 12.90 6.23
CA LEU A 182 1.42 14.02 5.34
C LEU A 182 0.14 14.80 5.07
N LYS A 183 0.19 16.11 5.27
CA LYS A 183 -0.97 17.00 5.10
C LYS A 183 -0.54 18.31 4.44
N ARG A 184 -1.41 18.88 3.60
CA ARG A 184 -1.27 20.24 3.12
C ARG A 184 -1.65 21.22 4.23
N GLY A 185 -0.81 22.22 4.45
CA GLY A 185 -0.98 23.19 5.54
C GLY A 185 -0.51 22.64 6.89
N TYR A 186 -1.09 23.20 7.94
CA TYR A 186 -0.73 22.90 9.32
C TYR A 186 -1.90 22.27 10.06
N PHE A 187 -1.59 21.49 11.08
CA PHE A 187 -2.58 21.25 12.12
C PHE A 187 -2.75 22.54 12.92
N TYR A 188 -3.97 23.06 12.97
CA TYR A 188 -4.32 24.00 14.03
C TYR A 188 -4.16 23.23 15.35
N ARG A 189 -3.36 23.79 16.26
CA ARG A 189 -3.03 23.17 17.54
C ARG A 189 -4.30 22.87 18.36
N LYS A 190 -5.00 21.77 18.06
CA LYS A 190 -5.83 21.11 19.03
C LYS A 190 -4.91 20.27 19.91
N SER A 191 -4.91 20.50 21.19
CA SER A 191 -4.25 19.59 22.13
C SER A 191 -5.09 18.34 22.22
N TYR A 192 -4.66 17.29 21.58
CA TYR A 192 -5.29 15.97 21.71
C TYR A 192 -4.79 15.31 23.00
N LYS A 193 -5.70 14.62 23.70
CA LYS A 193 -5.36 13.89 24.93
C LYS A 193 -4.79 12.50 24.63
N SER A 194 -5.34 11.86 23.61
CA SER A 194 -5.03 10.47 23.26
C SER A 194 -4.22 10.33 21.97
N ILE A 195 -3.75 11.44 21.38
CA ILE A 195 -2.98 11.41 20.14
C ILE A 195 -1.70 12.21 20.34
N ARG A 196 -0.59 11.61 19.99
CA ARG A 196 0.71 12.28 19.93
C ARG A 196 0.95 12.70 18.48
N ILE A 197 1.26 13.98 18.28
CA ILE A 197 1.58 14.55 16.96
C ILE A 197 2.91 15.29 17.09
N ARG A 198 3.86 14.91 16.25
CA ARG A 198 5.16 15.56 16.18
C ARG A 198 5.52 15.88 14.73
N GLU A 199 5.76 17.15 14.44
CA GLU A 199 6.25 17.59 13.14
C GLU A 199 7.66 17.06 12.88
N ILE A 200 7.91 16.59 11.66
CA ILE A 200 9.22 16.09 11.23
C ILE A 200 9.80 16.97 10.16
N ALA A 201 9.03 17.26 9.12
CA ALA A 201 9.50 18.02 7.97
C ALA A 201 8.40 18.89 7.41
N GLN A 202 8.83 19.99 6.80
CA GLN A 202 7.95 20.89 6.08
C GLN A 202 8.59 21.23 4.74
N LYS A 203 7.77 21.21 3.69
CA LYS A 203 8.20 21.62 2.35
C LYS A 203 7.19 22.53 1.70
N GLN A 204 7.71 23.51 0.97
CA GLN A 204 6.92 24.41 0.18
C GLN A 204 7.05 24.08 -1.31
N PHE A 205 5.91 23.94 -1.99
CA PHE A 205 5.82 23.71 -3.42
C PHE A 205 4.91 24.76 -4.04
N GLY A 206 5.53 25.84 -4.53
CA GLY A 206 4.79 27.03 -4.97
C GLY A 206 4.09 27.70 -3.78
N TRP A 207 2.77 27.81 -3.85
CA TRP A 207 1.93 28.37 -2.78
C TRP A 207 1.51 27.35 -1.72
N ASP A 208 1.70 26.06 -1.99
CA ASP A 208 1.30 24.97 -1.09
C ASP A 208 2.42 24.63 -0.12
N THR A 209 2.12 24.64 1.15
CA THR A 209 2.98 24.10 2.20
C THR A 209 2.51 22.70 2.57
N TRP A 210 3.41 21.74 2.59
CA TRP A 210 3.15 20.38 2.99
C TRP A 210 3.95 20.05 4.23
N THR A 211 3.28 19.51 5.22
CA THR A 211 3.90 19.17 6.50
C THR A 211 3.78 17.68 6.78
N LEU A 212 4.89 17.08 7.13
CA LEU A 212 5.00 15.70 7.52
C LEU A 212 5.08 15.59 9.04
N TYR A 213 4.20 14.79 9.61
CA TYR A 213 4.14 14.52 11.04
C TYR A 213 4.41 13.02 11.31
N VAL A 214 4.85 12.72 12.52
CA VAL A 214 4.65 11.40 13.14
C VAL A 214 3.44 11.50 14.05
N VAL A 215 2.53 10.56 13.89
CA VAL A 215 1.32 10.46 14.70
C VAL A 215 1.19 9.07 15.31
N SER A 216 0.67 8.99 16.52
CA SER A 216 0.31 7.74 17.17
C SER A 216 -0.86 7.96 18.14
N ALA A 217 -1.73 6.96 18.29
CA ALA A 217 -2.69 6.93 19.38
C ALA A 217 -2.01 6.39 20.64
N SER A 218 -2.17 7.05 21.77
CA SER A 218 -1.66 6.57 23.07
C SER A 218 -2.65 5.68 23.80
N ALA A 219 -3.91 5.69 23.41
CA ALA A 219 -4.96 4.85 23.95
C ALA A 219 -6.16 4.82 22.97
N PHE A 220 -6.99 3.81 23.09
CA PHE A 220 -8.28 3.79 22.41
C PHE A 220 -9.20 4.80 23.08
N SER A 221 -9.66 5.76 22.31
CA SER A 221 -10.61 6.78 22.76
C SER A 221 -11.46 7.24 21.59
N GLU A 222 -12.62 7.83 21.89
CA GLU A 222 -13.47 8.41 20.84
C GLU A 222 -12.74 9.51 20.06
N GLU A 223 -11.92 10.32 20.73
CA GLU A 223 -11.09 11.34 20.11
C GLU A 223 -10.11 10.75 19.10
N ALA A 224 -9.37 9.70 19.51
CA ALA A 224 -8.40 9.03 18.66
C ALA A 224 -9.08 8.28 17.51
N ALA A 225 -10.15 7.56 17.78
CA ALA A 225 -10.94 6.87 16.76
C ALA A 225 -11.47 7.83 15.70
N ARG A 226 -12.01 8.97 16.11
CA ARG A 226 -12.51 10.01 15.19
C ARG A 226 -11.38 10.63 14.36
N PHE A 227 -10.23 10.90 14.99
CA PHE A 227 -9.06 11.44 14.29
C PHE A 227 -8.60 10.55 13.13
N PHE A 228 -8.48 9.23 13.37
CA PHE A 228 -8.07 8.30 12.32
C PHE A 228 -9.20 8.02 11.31
N LEU A 229 -10.46 8.11 11.73
CA LEU A 229 -11.60 8.01 10.82
C LEU A 229 -11.66 9.18 9.83
N ASP A 230 -11.33 10.40 10.28
CA ASP A 230 -11.21 11.58 9.41
C ASP A 230 -10.07 11.42 8.38
N LEU A 231 -9.11 10.54 8.65
CA LEU A 231 -8.04 10.14 7.74
C LEU A 231 -8.35 8.82 6.98
N HIS A 232 -9.62 8.42 6.97
CA HIS A 232 -10.12 7.21 6.31
C HIS A 232 -9.50 5.91 6.82
N CYS A 233 -9.05 5.87 8.06
CA CYS A 233 -8.50 4.69 8.72
C CYS A 233 -9.27 4.35 9.99
N ARG A 234 -9.14 3.12 10.47
CA ARG A 234 -9.80 2.67 11.69
C ARG A 234 -8.78 2.43 12.79
N LEU A 235 -8.99 3.06 13.93
CA LEU A 235 -8.20 2.75 15.11
C LEU A 235 -8.65 1.39 15.68
N THR A 236 -7.69 0.51 15.94
CA THR A 236 -7.91 -0.78 16.59
C THR A 236 -7.16 -0.84 17.92
N ASP A 237 -7.80 -1.42 18.91
CA ASP A 237 -7.23 -1.70 20.23
C ASP A 237 -6.69 -3.14 20.34
N HIS A 238 -6.97 -3.95 19.32
CA HIS A 238 -6.48 -5.31 19.20
C HIS A 238 -5.57 -5.45 17.97
N PRO A 239 -4.29 -5.06 18.07
CA PRO A 239 -3.37 -5.27 16.99
C PRO A 239 -3.24 -6.77 16.72
N VAL A 240 -3.69 -7.22 15.57
CA VAL A 240 -3.43 -8.58 15.13
C VAL A 240 -1.97 -8.64 14.69
N SER A 241 -1.09 -8.93 15.63
CA SER A 241 0.30 -9.21 15.34
C SER A 241 0.40 -10.59 14.71
N LEU A 242 0.44 -10.64 13.38
CA LEU A 242 0.72 -11.86 12.65
C LEU A 242 2.23 -12.00 12.52
N GLN A 243 2.81 -12.77 13.41
CA GLN A 243 4.17 -13.24 13.22
C GLN A 243 4.13 -14.47 12.32
N PRO A 244 4.86 -14.49 11.19
CA PRO A 244 5.02 -15.70 10.42
C PRO A 244 5.69 -16.75 11.30
N VAL A 245 4.93 -17.76 11.67
CA VAL A 245 5.49 -18.92 12.36
C VAL A 245 6.07 -19.82 11.28
N TRP A 246 7.39 -19.89 11.28
CA TRP A 246 8.15 -20.64 10.27
C TRP A 246 7.94 -22.16 10.38
N PRO A 247 8.20 -22.93 9.28
CA PRO A 247 7.72 -24.32 9.05
C PRO A 247 8.02 -25.37 10.12
N LEU A 248 8.88 -25.11 11.07
CA LEU A 248 9.13 -26.00 12.20
C LEU A 248 7.88 -26.35 13.01
N PHE A 249 6.82 -25.56 12.84
CA PHE A 249 5.57 -25.73 13.56
C PHE A 249 4.46 -26.37 12.70
N LEU A 250 4.81 -26.89 11.54
CA LEU A 250 3.84 -27.45 10.60
C LEU A 250 3.68 -28.97 10.69
N GLU A 251 4.39 -29.59 11.63
CA GLU A 251 4.20 -31.01 11.95
C GLU A 251 3.22 -31.13 13.12
N GLY A 252 1.96 -31.13 12.83
CA GLY A 252 0.91 -31.33 13.82
C GLY A 252 -0.28 -30.38 13.67
N ASP A 253 -1.29 -30.58 14.50
CA ASP A 253 -2.48 -29.74 14.56
C ASP A 253 -2.17 -28.45 15.32
N TYR A 254 -1.84 -27.39 14.60
CA TYR A 254 -1.63 -26.09 15.19
C TYR A 254 -2.92 -25.33 15.35
N ILE A 255 -3.28 -25.12 16.58
CA ILE A 255 -4.28 -24.12 16.94
C ILE A 255 -3.54 -22.81 17.14
N VAL A 256 -3.61 -21.91 16.15
CA VAL A 256 -3.27 -20.52 16.38
C VAL A 256 -4.34 -19.94 17.31
N LYS A 257 -4.06 -19.92 18.58
CA LYS A 257 -4.90 -19.15 19.51
C LYS A 257 -4.65 -17.67 19.21
N HIS A 258 -5.63 -17.00 18.65
CA HIS A 258 -5.70 -15.57 18.81
C HIS A 258 -5.82 -15.31 20.32
N SER A 259 -4.82 -14.69 20.90
CA SER A 259 -4.98 -14.17 22.25
C SER A 259 -6.00 -13.02 22.15
N GLN A 260 -7.23 -13.35 22.47
CA GLN A 260 -8.19 -12.37 22.93
C GLN A 260 -7.91 -12.18 24.41
N ASP A 261 -7.08 -11.22 24.75
CA ASP A 261 -6.97 -10.65 26.08
C ASP A 261 -6.92 -9.13 25.98
#